data_bf082f6e91bbfc79698c2423a0002073
#
_entry.id   bf082f6e91bbfc79698c2423a0002073
#
_cell.length_a   1.000
_cell.length_b   1.000
_cell.length_c   1.000
_cell.angle_alpha   90.00
_cell.angle_beta   90.00
_cell.angle_gamma   90.00
#
_symmetry.space_group_name_H-M   'P 1'
#
loop_
_entity.id
_entity.type
_entity.pdbx_description
1 polymer ?
#
loop_
_entity_poly.entity_id
_entity_poly.type
_entity_poly.pdbx_seq_one_letter_code
_entity_poly.pdbx_strand_id
1 'polypeptide(L)'
;HLTPEDVVILPAFGLTLQDFENLKKIGCILVDTTCGSVLVVWKRVEKYAKDGFTAVIHGKYTHEESRATASQVERHEGGKYIIVRDMEEGELLFDYIAKRPGHLSREAFMEHFANKASKGFDPDADLEYIGVANQTTMLAKESLAIGWKVHEAFVEHFGEEHASTHFRSFGTICSATQERQDAVADMMEDSPDVMLVIGGYNSSNTNHLAHLCRQHTATFHVEDAACINIDTGSVLHKP
;
A
#
# COMPACT_ATOMS: atom_id res chain seq x y z
N HIS A 1 -20.54 -18.61 -11.86
CA HIS A 1 -20.53 -17.95 -13.17
C HIS A 1 -21.43 -16.74 -13.08
N LEU A 2 -20.93 -15.55 -13.46
CA LEU A 2 -21.72 -14.32 -13.54
C LEU A 2 -22.45 -14.25 -14.87
N THR A 3 -23.63 -13.65 -14.87
CA THR A 3 -24.51 -13.42 -16.01
C THR A 3 -24.88 -11.94 -16.12
N PRO A 4 -25.44 -11.48 -17.25
CA PRO A 4 -25.92 -10.09 -17.39
C PRO A 4 -27.01 -9.68 -16.38
N GLU A 5 -27.71 -10.65 -15.79
CA GLU A 5 -28.77 -10.40 -14.81
C GLU A 5 -28.25 -10.19 -13.37
N ASP A 6 -26.95 -10.51 -13.14
CA ASP A 6 -26.35 -10.39 -11.82
C ASP A 6 -26.00 -8.94 -11.48
N VAL A 7 -26.15 -8.58 -10.19
CA VAL A 7 -25.68 -7.32 -9.63
C VAL A 7 -24.36 -7.57 -8.90
N VAL A 8 -23.31 -6.92 -9.34
CA VAL A 8 -21.97 -7.04 -8.75
C VAL A 8 -21.63 -5.75 -8.02
N ILE A 9 -21.43 -5.85 -6.71
CA ILE A 9 -20.96 -4.73 -5.88
C ILE A 9 -19.42 -4.74 -5.91
N LEU A 10 -18.82 -3.66 -6.43
CA LEU A 10 -17.39 -3.49 -6.43
C LEU A 10 -16.93 -3.11 -5.01
N PRO A 11 -15.83 -3.71 -4.50
CA PRO A 11 -15.39 -3.46 -3.14
C PRO A 11 -14.84 -2.03 -2.95
N ALA A 12 -14.82 -1.56 -1.70
CA ALA A 12 -14.36 -0.22 -1.36
C ALA A 12 -12.89 0.05 -1.73
N PHE A 13 -12.06 -0.96 -1.85
CA PHE A 13 -10.66 -0.86 -2.32
C PHE A 13 -10.51 -0.88 -3.84
N GLY A 14 -11.61 -0.95 -4.57
CA GLY A 14 -11.65 -0.93 -6.02
C GLY A 14 -11.28 -2.26 -6.69
N LEU A 15 -11.19 -2.24 -7.99
CA LEU A 15 -10.78 -3.37 -8.85
C LEU A 15 -9.64 -2.95 -9.78
N THR A 16 -8.89 -3.95 -10.24
CA THR A 16 -7.98 -3.72 -11.37
C THR A 16 -8.74 -3.35 -12.63
N LEU A 17 -8.12 -2.60 -13.53
CA LEU A 17 -8.73 -2.26 -14.82
C LEU A 17 -9.15 -3.50 -15.61
N GLN A 18 -8.34 -4.56 -15.57
CA GLN A 18 -8.63 -5.81 -16.24
C GLN A 18 -9.91 -6.48 -15.71
N ASP A 19 -10.05 -6.56 -14.37
CA ASP A 19 -11.22 -7.17 -13.75
C ASP A 19 -12.48 -6.35 -14.04
N PHE A 20 -12.37 -5.02 -13.99
CA PHE A 20 -13.46 -4.12 -14.34
C PHE A 20 -13.92 -4.30 -15.81
N GLU A 21 -12.99 -4.37 -16.76
CA GLU A 21 -13.31 -4.61 -18.15
C GLU A 21 -13.89 -6.02 -18.39
N ASN A 22 -13.43 -7.03 -17.64
CA ASN A 22 -13.99 -8.37 -17.70
C ASN A 22 -15.46 -8.39 -17.23
N LEU A 23 -15.78 -7.69 -16.12
CA LEU A 23 -17.16 -7.56 -15.64
C LEU A 23 -18.05 -6.82 -16.64
N LYS A 24 -17.54 -5.75 -17.25
CA LYS A 24 -18.26 -5.02 -18.31
C LYS A 24 -18.57 -5.92 -19.52
N LYS A 25 -17.64 -6.77 -19.94
CA LYS A 25 -17.85 -7.71 -21.05
C LYS A 25 -18.91 -8.76 -20.74
N ILE A 26 -19.05 -9.17 -19.48
CA ILE A 26 -20.15 -10.04 -19.03
C ILE A 26 -21.50 -9.33 -19.14
N GLY A 27 -21.50 -8.00 -18.94
CA GLY A 27 -22.72 -7.18 -19.04
C GLY A 27 -23.55 -7.13 -17.76
N CYS A 28 -23.00 -7.59 -16.62
CA CYS A 28 -23.68 -7.51 -15.33
C CYS A 28 -23.85 -6.05 -14.86
N ILE A 29 -24.79 -5.83 -13.97
CA ILE A 29 -25.04 -4.52 -13.35
C ILE A 29 -23.95 -4.25 -12.32
N LEU A 30 -23.15 -3.20 -12.52
CA LEU A 30 -22.07 -2.84 -11.61
C LEU A 30 -22.51 -1.73 -10.64
N VAL A 31 -22.36 -1.98 -9.34
CA VAL A 31 -22.55 -0.99 -8.28
C VAL A 31 -21.15 -0.66 -7.73
N ASP A 32 -20.64 0.51 -8.09
CA ASP A 32 -19.29 0.95 -7.65
C ASP A 32 -19.38 1.57 -6.26
N THR A 33 -18.73 0.92 -5.28
CA THR A 33 -18.60 1.40 -3.90
C THR A 33 -17.15 1.78 -3.55
N THR A 34 -16.31 2.02 -4.57
CA THR A 34 -14.91 2.41 -4.35
C THR A 34 -14.82 3.64 -3.44
N CYS A 35 -14.06 3.52 -2.37
CA CYS A 35 -13.90 4.57 -1.37
C CYS A 35 -13.27 5.84 -1.98
N GLY A 36 -13.76 7.01 -1.57
CA GLY A 36 -13.22 8.30 -2.01
C GLY A 36 -11.71 8.45 -1.74
N SER A 37 -11.19 7.90 -0.64
CA SER A 37 -9.75 7.91 -0.34
C SER A 37 -8.96 7.11 -1.36
N VAL A 38 -9.45 5.94 -1.79
CA VAL A 38 -8.83 5.13 -2.84
C VAL A 38 -8.83 5.87 -4.18
N LEU A 39 -9.95 6.52 -4.52
CA LEU A 39 -10.06 7.33 -5.74
C LEU A 39 -9.07 8.52 -5.75
N VAL A 40 -8.75 9.09 -4.59
CA VAL A 40 -7.71 10.13 -4.48
C VAL A 40 -6.33 9.56 -4.83
N VAL A 41 -5.99 8.38 -4.29
CA VAL A 41 -4.73 7.69 -4.64
C VAL A 41 -4.67 7.41 -6.15
N TRP A 42 -5.74 6.87 -6.73
CA TRP A 42 -5.80 6.58 -8.17
C TRP A 42 -5.55 7.81 -9.03
N LYS A 43 -6.22 8.92 -8.74
CA LYS A 43 -5.99 10.20 -9.44
C LYS A 43 -4.55 10.68 -9.35
N ARG A 44 -3.86 10.38 -8.23
CA ARG A 44 -2.45 10.75 -8.06
C ARG A 44 -1.53 9.90 -8.92
N VAL A 45 -1.68 8.58 -8.87
CA VAL A 45 -0.83 7.67 -9.66
C VAL A 45 -1.10 7.80 -11.17
N GLU A 46 -2.36 8.05 -11.57
CA GLU A 46 -2.69 8.39 -12.95
C GLU A 46 -1.99 9.68 -13.39
N LYS A 47 -1.98 10.71 -12.53
CA LYS A 47 -1.27 11.94 -12.81
C LYS A 47 0.22 11.73 -12.92
N TYR A 48 0.82 10.90 -12.04
CA TYR A 48 2.23 10.53 -12.14
C TYR A 48 2.53 9.90 -13.49
N ALA A 49 1.80 8.85 -13.87
CA ALA A 49 1.99 8.17 -15.14
C ALA A 49 1.83 9.12 -16.34
N LYS A 50 0.82 9.99 -16.33
CA LYS A 50 0.57 10.98 -17.37
C LYS A 50 1.71 12.00 -17.50
N ASP A 51 2.32 12.37 -16.39
CA ASP A 51 3.42 13.35 -16.34
C ASP A 51 4.81 12.67 -16.53
N GLY A 52 4.87 11.35 -16.78
CA GLY A 52 6.11 10.60 -17.00
C GLY A 52 6.85 10.19 -15.71
N PHE A 53 6.16 10.22 -14.56
CA PHE A 53 6.73 9.83 -13.28
C PHE A 53 6.43 8.36 -12.98
N THR A 54 7.40 7.65 -12.44
CA THR A 54 7.21 6.32 -11.84
C THR A 54 6.49 6.43 -10.51
N ALA A 55 5.41 5.67 -10.35
CA ALA A 55 4.70 5.58 -9.07
C ALA A 55 5.41 4.59 -8.13
N VAL A 56 6.02 5.08 -7.06
CA VAL A 56 6.47 4.27 -5.93
C VAL A 56 5.30 4.12 -4.97
N ILE A 57 4.76 2.91 -4.86
CA ILE A 57 3.55 2.63 -4.08
C ILE A 57 3.93 1.86 -2.81
N HIS A 58 3.85 2.49 -1.64
CA HIS A 58 3.98 1.79 -0.38
C HIS A 58 2.73 0.95 -0.11
N GLY A 59 2.86 -0.37 -0.11
CA GLY A 59 1.75 -1.29 0.07
C GLY A 59 2.14 -2.75 -0.14
N LYS A 60 1.21 -3.66 0.14
CA LYS A 60 1.41 -5.08 -0.12
C LYS A 60 1.05 -5.38 -1.58
N TYR A 61 2.00 -5.84 -2.38
CA TYR A 61 1.78 -6.12 -3.81
C TYR A 61 0.68 -7.18 -4.09
N THR A 62 0.41 -8.06 -3.10
CA THR A 62 -0.67 -9.05 -3.17
C THR A 62 -2.03 -8.50 -2.74
N HIS A 63 -2.08 -7.31 -2.14
CA HIS A 63 -3.33 -6.71 -1.68
C HIS A 63 -4.11 -6.10 -2.85
N GLU A 64 -5.44 -6.31 -2.87
CA GLU A 64 -6.32 -5.90 -3.96
C GLU A 64 -6.24 -4.39 -4.23
N GLU A 65 -6.18 -3.55 -3.19
CA GLU A 65 -6.03 -2.10 -3.33
C GLU A 65 -4.72 -1.72 -4.03
N SER A 66 -3.59 -2.34 -3.66
CA SER A 66 -2.30 -2.06 -4.30
C SER A 66 -2.31 -2.48 -5.77
N ARG A 67 -2.91 -3.63 -6.07
CA ARG A 67 -3.08 -4.12 -7.45
C ARG A 67 -3.99 -3.20 -8.27
N ALA A 68 -5.11 -2.80 -7.69
CA ALA A 68 -6.04 -1.86 -8.33
C ALA A 68 -5.36 -0.51 -8.60
N THR A 69 -4.61 0.02 -7.64
CA THR A 69 -3.85 1.28 -7.77
C THR A 69 -2.76 1.17 -8.84
N ALA A 70 -1.97 0.09 -8.84
CA ALA A 70 -0.94 -0.15 -9.85
C ALA A 70 -1.54 -0.22 -11.27
N SER A 71 -2.71 -0.86 -11.42
CA SER A 71 -3.40 -0.94 -12.71
C SER A 71 -3.81 0.42 -13.28
N GLN A 72 -4.08 1.43 -12.42
CA GLN A 72 -4.38 2.78 -12.90
C GLN A 72 -3.17 3.45 -13.56
N VAL A 73 -1.95 3.12 -13.11
CA VAL A 73 -0.72 3.58 -13.77
C VAL A 73 -0.62 3.02 -15.19
N GLU A 74 -0.97 1.74 -15.36
CA GLU A 74 -0.93 1.03 -16.65
C GLU A 74 -1.96 1.53 -17.66
N ARG A 75 -2.93 2.36 -17.26
CA ARG A 75 -3.88 3.03 -18.17
C ARG A 75 -3.15 3.94 -19.17
N HIS A 76 -2.00 4.47 -18.79
CA HIS A 76 -1.21 5.37 -19.61
C HIS A 76 -0.05 4.60 -20.25
N GLU A 77 0.11 4.80 -21.56
CA GLU A 77 1.23 4.21 -22.29
C GLU A 77 2.56 4.67 -21.69
N GLY A 78 3.45 3.71 -21.40
CA GLY A 78 4.72 4.00 -20.72
C GLY A 78 4.62 4.23 -19.22
N GLY A 79 3.44 4.20 -18.62
CA GLY A 79 3.27 4.34 -17.16
C GLY A 79 4.05 3.28 -16.39
N LYS A 80 4.80 3.70 -15.39
CA LYS A 80 5.68 2.84 -14.58
C LYS A 80 5.32 2.90 -13.11
N TYR A 81 5.40 1.76 -12.45
CA TYR A 81 5.26 1.66 -10.99
C TYR A 81 6.22 0.64 -10.39
N ILE A 82 6.48 0.80 -9.12
CA ILE A 82 7.11 -0.18 -8.25
C ILE A 82 6.39 -0.17 -6.90
N ILE A 83 6.11 -1.35 -6.35
CA ILE A 83 5.46 -1.51 -5.04
C ILE A 83 6.51 -1.90 -4.01
N VAL A 84 6.53 -1.17 -2.90
CA VAL A 84 7.41 -1.38 -1.75
C VAL A 84 6.54 -1.74 -0.54
N ARG A 85 6.80 -2.86 0.09
CA ARG A 85 5.96 -3.42 1.15
C ARG A 85 6.16 -2.75 2.51
N ASP A 86 7.40 -2.47 2.87
CA ASP A 86 7.83 -1.98 4.18
C ASP A 86 9.18 -1.27 4.09
N MET A 87 9.71 -0.83 5.23
CA MET A 87 10.99 -0.12 5.30
C MET A 87 12.16 -0.99 4.84
N GLU A 88 12.16 -2.30 5.15
CA GLU A 88 13.24 -3.22 4.75
C GLU A 88 13.35 -3.31 3.22
N GLU A 89 12.22 -3.44 2.56
CA GLU A 89 12.15 -3.42 1.10
C GLU A 89 12.44 -2.03 0.53
N GLY A 90 12.06 -0.99 1.27
CA GLY A 90 12.38 0.41 0.98
C GLY A 90 13.87 0.67 0.94
N GLU A 91 14.65 0.15 1.89
CA GLU A 91 16.11 0.34 1.91
C GLU A 91 16.78 -0.15 0.62
N LEU A 92 16.31 -1.26 0.04
CA LEU A 92 16.82 -1.73 -1.25
C LEU A 92 16.59 -0.73 -2.39
N LEU A 93 15.44 -0.08 -2.38
CA LEU A 93 15.10 0.97 -3.35
C LEU A 93 15.91 2.25 -3.10
N PHE A 94 16.04 2.68 -1.83
CA PHE A 94 16.78 3.90 -1.46
C PHE A 94 18.25 3.78 -1.82
N ASP A 95 18.89 2.63 -1.48
CA ASP A 95 20.26 2.36 -1.81
C ASP A 95 20.50 2.31 -3.32
N TYR A 96 19.54 1.77 -4.07
CA TYR A 96 19.61 1.75 -5.52
C TYR A 96 19.52 3.14 -6.13
N ILE A 97 18.56 3.98 -5.67
CA ILE A 97 18.39 5.36 -6.13
C ILE A 97 19.66 6.19 -5.82
N ALA A 98 20.14 6.11 -4.58
CA ALA A 98 21.30 6.87 -4.12
C ALA A 98 22.64 6.32 -4.65
N LYS A 99 22.65 5.17 -5.33
CA LYS A 99 23.84 4.46 -5.78
C LYS A 99 24.86 4.23 -4.66
N ARG A 100 24.34 3.91 -3.44
CA ARG A 100 25.17 3.70 -2.25
C ARG A 100 26.07 2.48 -2.42
N PRO A 101 27.28 2.45 -1.78
CA PRO A 101 28.14 1.29 -1.82
C PRO A 101 27.43 0.03 -1.32
N GLY A 102 27.44 -1.04 -2.13
CA GLY A 102 26.76 -2.29 -1.79
C GLY A 102 25.30 -2.40 -2.22
N HIS A 103 24.75 -1.39 -2.91
CA HIS A 103 23.41 -1.52 -3.49
C HIS A 103 23.33 -2.72 -4.45
N LEU A 104 22.14 -3.25 -4.65
CA LEU A 104 21.88 -4.37 -5.54
C LEU A 104 22.35 -4.05 -6.98
N SER A 105 22.87 -5.05 -7.69
CA SER A 105 23.02 -4.92 -9.14
C SER A 105 21.64 -4.74 -9.79
N ARG A 106 21.61 -4.23 -11.02
CA ARG A 106 20.35 -4.08 -11.78
C ARG A 106 19.58 -5.39 -11.87
N GLU A 107 20.29 -6.50 -12.14
CA GLU A 107 19.69 -7.84 -12.26
C GLU A 107 19.08 -8.30 -10.93
N ALA A 108 19.83 -8.17 -9.82
CA ALA A 108 19.35 -8.55 -8.50
C ALA A 108 18.17 -7.68 -8.04
N PHE A 109 18.19 -6.38 -8.36
CA PHE A 109 17.07 -5.48 -8.10
C PHE A 109 15.82 -5.91 -8.88
N MET A 110 15.96 -6.18 -10.17
CA MET A 110 14.87 -6.63 -11.03
C MET A 110 14.31 -7.99 -10.61
N GLU A 111 15.16 -8.91 -10.15
CA GLU A 111 14.72 -10.19 -9.60
C GLU A 111 13.89 -10.01 -8.33
N HIS A 112 14.36 -9.16 -7.40
CA HIS A 112 13.66 -8.88 -6.15
C HIS A 112 12.28 -8.23 -6.37
N PHE A 113 12.19 -7.32 -7.33
CA PHE A 113 10.96 -6.57 -7.64
C PHE A 113 10.16 -7.13 -8.84
N ALA A 114 10.48 -8.32 -9.33
CA ALA A 114 9.90 -8.89 -10.55
C ALA A 114 8.37 -8.89 -10.60
N ASN A 115 7.70 -9.20 -9.45
CA ASN A 115 6.24 -9.22 -9.33
C ASN A 115 5.66 -7.95 -8.67
N LYS A 116 6.50 -6.95 -8.43
CA LYS A 116 6.17 -5.74 -7.69
C LYS A 116 6.33 -4.47 -8.53
N ALA A 117 6.82 -4.62 -9.76
CA ALA A 117 7.01 -3.51 -10.69
C ALA A 117 6.23 -3.75 -12.00
N SER A 118 5.95 -2.67 -12.71
CA SER A 118 5.28 -2.71 -14.02
C SER A 118 6.11 -3.47 -15.06
N LYS A 119 5.43 -4.03 -16.03
CA LYS A 119 6.09 -4.72 -17.15
C LYS A 119 7.06 -3.78 -17.88
N GLY A 120 8.28 -4.23 -18.09
CA GLY A 120 9.32 -3.46 -18.77
C GLY A 120 9.82 -2.27 -17.94
N PHE A 121 9.67 -2.31 -16.61
CA PHE A 121 10.32 -1.37 -15.70
C PHE A 121 11.84 -1.55 -15.77
N ASP A 122 12.56 -0.44 -15.86
CA ASP A 122 14.01 -0.38 -15.82
C ASP A 122 14.47 0.60 -14.74
N PRO A 123 15.07 0.12 -13.63
CA PRO A 123 15.42 0.98 -12.52
C PRO A 123 16.46 2.05 -12.86
N ASP A 124 17.26 1.87 -13.90
CA ASP A 124 18.26 2.86 -14.32
C ASP A 124 17.64 4.01 -15.13
N ALA A 125 16.50 3.76 -15.78
CA ALA A 125 15.79 4.76 -16.57
C ALA A 125 14.54 5.31 -15.84
N ASP A 126 13.79 4.42 -15.16
CA ASP A 126 12.45 4.74 -14.67
C ASP A 126 12.48 5.34 -13.24
N LEU A 127 13.64 5.43 -12.56
CA LEU A 127 13.76 6.05 -11.24
C LEU A 127 14.29 7.49 -11.27
N GLU A 128 14.32 8.13 -12.43
CA GLU A 128 14.70 9.55 -12.57
C GLU A 128 13.57 10.52 -12.19
N TYR A 129 12.31 10.10 -12.37
CA TYR A 129 11.10 10.85 -12.01
C TYR A 129 10.24 9.99 -11.10
N ILE A 130 10.09 10.37 -9.84
CA ILE A 130 9.39 9.58 -8.84
C ILE A 130 8.21 10.32 -8.23
N GLY A 131 7.06 9.65 -8.19
CA GLY A 131 5.91 10.07 -7.41
C GLY A 131 5.54 9.02 -6.36
N VAL A 132 5.56 9.38 -5.07
CA VAL A 132 5.23 8.45 -3.98
C VAL A 132 3.74 8.45 -3.68
N ALA A 133 3.16 7.25 -3.53
CA ALA A 133 1.80 7.00 -3.09
C ALA A 133 1.78 5.81 -2.13
N ASN A 134 0.64 5.53 -1.50
CA ASN A 134 0.52 4.40 -0.58
C ASN A 134 -0.87 3.76 -0.65
N GLN A 135 -0.93 2.50 -0.30
CA GLN A 135 -2.17 1.81 0.06
C GLN A 135 -2.80 2.52 1.26
N THR A 136 -4.08 2.86 1.19
CA THR A 136 -4.77 3.74 2.17
C THR A 136 -4.82 3.19 3.59
N THR A 137 -4.59 1.89 3.76
CA THR A 137 -4.64 1.16 5.03
C THR A 137 -3.27 0.83 5.62
N MET A 138 -2.17 1.36 5.07
CA MET A 138 -0.83 1.19 5.64
C MET A 138 -0.64 2.02 6.91
N LEU A 139 0.43 1.74 7.66
CA LEU A 139 0.82 2.56 8.80
C LEU A 139 1.28 3.95 8.31
N ALA A 140 0.62 4.99 8.80
CA ALA A 140 0.87 6.35 8.36
C ALA A 140 2.32 6.78 8.61
N LYS A 141 2.85 6.50 9.81
CA LYS A 141 4.23 6.82 10.18
C LYS A 141 5.24 6.15 9.24
N GLU A 142 5.00 4.89 8.88
CA GLU A 142 5.87 4.14 7.95
C GLU A 142 5.77 4.68 6.53
N SER A 143 4.55 4.97 6.04
CA SER A 143 4.35 5.56 4.70
C SER A 143 5.06 6.90 4.56
N LEU A 144 4.96 7.76 5.58
CA LEU A 144 5.65 9.05 5.61
C LEU A 144 7.17 8.86 5.66
N ALA A 145 7.66 7.93 6.48
CA ALA A 145 9.09 7.63 6.61
C ALA A 145 9.67 7.10 5.28
N ILE A 146 8.97 6.19 4.60
CA ILE A 146 9.37 5.69 3.27
C ILE A 146 9.41 6.84 2.27
N GLY A 147 8.36 7.66 2.20
CA GLY A 147 8.33 8.81 1.30
C GLY A 147 9.48 9.79 1.54
N TRP A 148 9.79 10.04 2.81
CA TRP A 148 10.92 10.88 3.21
C TRP A 148 12.27 10.27 2.82
N LYS A 149 12.45 8.97 3.04
CA LYS A 149 13.67 8.23 2.68
C LYS A 149 13.90 8.15 1.17
N VAL A 150 12.83 7.99 0.38
CA VAL A 150 12.93 8.10 -1.10
C VAL A 150 13.43 9.49 -1.48
N HIS A 151 12.88 10.55 -0.87
CA HIS A 151 13.32 11.92 -1.14
C HIS A 151 14.79 12.13 -0.74
N GLU A 152 15.22 11.67 0.45
CA GLU A 152 16.62 11.76 0.89
C GLU A 152 17.57 11.07 -0.11
N ALA A 153 17.25 9.83 -0.50
CA ALA A 153 18.04 9.07 -1.49
C ALA A 153 18.11 9.80 -2.85
N PHE A 154 16.99 10.41 -3.24
CA PHE A 154 16.90 11.17 -4.47
C PHE A 154 17.75 12.44 -4.44
N VAL A 155 17.72 13.18 -3.32
CA VAL A 155 18.57 14.36 -3.09
C VAL A 155 20.05 13.98 -3.02
N GLU A 156 20.37 12.84 -2.37
CA GLU A 156 21.72 12.34 -2.24
C GLU A 156 22.37 12.08 -3.63
N HIS A 157 21.59 11.53 -4.55
CA HIS A 157 22.10 11.19 -5.89
C HIS A 157 22.05 12.36 -6.88
N PHE A 158 20.93 13.07 -6.92
CA PHE A 158 20.63 14.05 -7.97
C PHE A 158 20.75 15.50 -7.50
N GLY A 159 20.77 15.75 -6.19
CA GLY A 159 20.78 17.09 -5.60
C GLY A 159 19.38 17.71 -5.42
N GLU A 160 19.31 18.73 -4.56
CA GLU A 160 18.06 19.39 -4.15
C GLU A 160 17.30 20.06 -5.31
N GLU A 161 18.03 20.72 -6.22
CA GLU A 161 17.44 21.39 -7.37
C GLU A 161 16.70 20.39 -8.28
N HIS A 162 17.32 19.26 -8.55
CA HIS A 162 16.70 18.19 -9.35
C HIS A 162 15.50 17.58 -8.61
N ALA A 163 15.62 17.29 -7.31
CA ALA A 163 14.55 16.75 -6.49
C ALA A 163 13.30 17.64 -6.51
N SER A 164 13.47 18.96 -6.53
CA SER A 164 12.34 19.92 -6.53
C SER A 164 11.38 19.77 -7.70
N THR A 165 11.84 19.25 -8.83
CA THR A 165 11.07 19.08 -10.06
C THR A 165 10.78 17.63 -10.42
N HIS A 166 11.60 16.69 -9.97
CA HIS A 166 11.56 15.27 -10.35
C HIS A 166 11.03 14.36 -9.27
N PHE A 167 10.78 14.90 -8.07
CA PHE A 167 10.19 14.15 -6.96
C PHE A 167 8.85 14.73 -6.54
N ARG A 168 7.87 13.85 -6.29
CA ARG A 168 6.54 14.22 -5.77
C ARG A 168 6.14 13.25 -4.67
N SER A 169 5.63 13.76 -3.56
CA SER A 169 5.03 12.96 -2.51
C SER A 169 3.74 13.58 -2.03
N PHE A 170 2.75 12.73 -1.75
CA PHE A 170 1.47 13.16 -1.17
C PHE A 170 1.09 12.17 -0.08
N GLY A 171 0.70 12.67 1.08
CA GLY A 171 0.06 11.85 2.10
C GLY A 171 -1.29 11.35 1.60
N THR A 172 -1.40 10.05 1.33
CA THR A 172 -2.61 9.41 0.80
C THR A 172 -3.22 8.41 1.79
N ILE A 173 -2.80 8.46 3.07
CA ILE A 173 -3.43 7.68 4.14
C ILE A 173 -4.87 8.16 4.34
N CYS A 174 -5.80 7.22 4.45
CA CYS A 174 -7.19 7.51 4.74
C CYS A 174 -7.31 8.11 6.16
N SER A 175 -8.03 9.24 6.33
CA SER A 175 -8.25 9.86 7.64
C SER A 175 -8.84 8.89 8.66
N ALA A 176 -9.80 8.07 8.26
CA ALA A 176 -10.38 7.05 9.13
C ALA A 176 -9.36 5.96 9.57
N THR A 177 -8.35 5.66 8.75
CA THR A 177 -7.24 4.78 9.13
C THR A 177 -6.33 5.48 10.11
N GLN A 178 -5.96 6.74 9.83
CA GLN A 178 -5.13 7.56 10.70
C GLN A 178 -5.75 7.74 12.08
N GLU A 179 -7.01 8.18 12.14
CA GLU A 179 -7.75 8.38 13.40
C GLU A 179 -7.78 7.12 14.28
N ARG A 180 -7.91 5.94 13.69
CA ARG A 180 -7.87 4.67 14.43
C ARG A 180 -6.47 4.33 14.94
N GLN A 181 -5.44 4.59 14.15
CA GLN A 181 -4.05 4.39 14.58
C GLN A 181 -3.68 5.35 15.71
N ASP A 182 -4.09 6.61 15.60
CA ASP A 182 -3.86 7.62 16.63
C ASP A 182 -4.60 7.26 17.93
N ALA A 183 -5.89 6.88 17.84
CA ALA A 183 -6.67 6.47 19.00
C ALA A 183 -6.07 5.24 19.72
N VAL A 184 -5.51 4.28 18.97
CA VAL A 184 -4.80 3.14 19.57
C VAL A 184 -3.50 3.60 20.23
N ALA A 185 -2.75 4.51 19.60
CA ALA A 185 -1.51 5.05 20.18
C ALA A 185 -1.79 5.78 21.49
N ASP A 186 -2.82 6.63 21.53
CA ASP A 186 -3.26 7.34 22.74
C ASP A 186 -3.69 6.35 23.84
N MET A 187 -4.46 5.30 23.47
CA MET A 187 -4.88 4.27 24.42
C MET A 187 -3.69 3.50 25.05
N MET A 188 -2.59 3.33 24.29
CA MET A 188 -1.40 2.65 24.81
C MET A 188 -0.66 3.47 25.88
N GLU A 189 -0.86 4.80 25.93
CA GLU A 189 -0.31 5.64 27.01
C GLU A 189 -0.89 5.28 28.38
N ASP A 190 -2.14 4.79 28.44
CA ASP A 190 -2.81 4.31 29.65
C ASP A 190 -2.29 2.93 30.12
N SER A 191 -1.37 2.31 29.39
CA SER A 191 -0.73 1.02 29.70
C SER A 191 -1.74 -0.09 30.03
N PRO A 192 -2.67 -0.46 29.13
CA PRO A 192 -3.66 -1.50 29.39
C PRO A 192 -2.97 -2.85 29.60
N ASP A 193 -3.50 -3.68 30.50
CA ASP A 193 -2.96 -5.01 30.81
C ASP A 193 -3.07 -5.98 29.60
N VAL A 194 -4.12 -5.81 28.79
CA VAL A 194 -4.40 -6.68 27.65
C VAL A 194 -5.20 -5.93 26.59
N MET A 195 -4.94 -6.22 25.32
CA MET A 195 -5.71 -5.71 24.19
C MET A 195 -6.36 -6.85 23.40
N LEU A 196 -7.64 -6.67 23.10
CA LEU A 196 -8.38 -7.53 22.18
C LEU A 196 -8.71 -6.73 20.91
N VAL A 197 -8.07 -7.10 19.82
CA VAL A 197 -8.30 -6.47 18.49
C VAL A 197 -9.20 -7.39 17.68
N ILE A 198 -10.39 -6.90 17.33
CA ILE A 198 -11.44 -7.68 16.65
C ILE A 198 -11.54 -7.25 15.19
N GLY A 199 -11.45 -8.22 14.27
CA GLY A 199 -11.65 -7.99 12.84
C GLY A 199 -10.98 -9.06 11.99
N GLY A 200 -11.39 -9.13 10.72
CA GLY A 200 -10.95 -10.18 9.80
C GLY A 200 -9.42 -10.23 9.65
N TYR A 201 -8.91 -11.42 9.64
CA TYR A 201 -7.45 -11.70 9.55
C TYR A 201 -6.80 -11.17 8.27
N ASN A 202 -7.59 -10.93 7.23
CA ASN A 202 -7.13 -10.35 5.97
C ASN A 202 -7.21 -8.82 5.94
N SER A 203 -7.82 -8.19 6.95
CA SER A 203 -7.91 -6.73 7.04
C SER A 203 -6.54 -6.12 7.32
N SER A 204 -6.02 -5.33 6.38
CA SER A 204 -4.75 -4.63 6.56
C SER A 204 -4.79 -3.68 7.76
N ASN A 205 -5.87 -2.88 7.89
CA ASN A 205 -6.03 -1.97 9.02
C ASN A 205 -6.05 -2.70 10.36
N THR A 206 -6.84 -3.79 10.51
CA THR A 206 -6.92 -4.57 11.76
C THR A 206 -5.56 -5.18 12.13
N ASN A 207 -4.83 -5.71 11.13
CA ASN A 207 -3.48 -6.25 11.35
C ASN A 207 -2.51 -5.17 11.87
N HIS A 208 -2.57 -3.95 11.30
CA HIS A 208 -1.72 -2.84 11.76
C HIS A 208 -2.08 -2.37 13.17
N LEU A 209 -3.36 -2.29 13.52
CA LEU A 209 -3.78 -1.98 14.89
C LEU A 209 -3.30 -3.04 15.89
N ALA A 210 -3.44 -4.32 15.56
CA ALA A 210 -2.92 -5.41 16.39
C ALA A 210 -1.39 -5.34 16.54
N HIS A 211 -0.68 -5.00 15.46
CA HIS A 211 0.77 -4.80 15.52
C HIS A 211 1.17 -3.64 16.43
N LEU A 212 0.48 -2.50 16.35
CA LEU A 212 0.71 -1.36 17.25
C LEU A 212 0.51 -1.76 18.72
N CYS A 213 -0.60 -2.43 19.04
CA CYS A 213 -0.88 -2.88 20.40
C CYS A 213 0.19 -3.85 20.94
N ARG A 214 0.67 -4.79 20.11
CA ARG A 214 1.69 -5.80 20.51
C ARG A 214 3.02 -5.18 20.93
N GLN A 215 3.32 -3.97 20.50
CA GLN A 215 4.54 -3.27 20.92
C GLN A 215 4.49 -2.82 22.37
N HIS A 216 3.29 -2.75 22.95
CA HIS A 216 3.05 -2.19 24.29
C HIS A 216 2.49 -3.19 25.30
N THR A 217 1.65 -4.12 24.86
CA THR A 217 0.95 -5.03 25.77
C THR A 217 0.59 -6.38 25.12
N ALA A 218 0.18 -7.35 25.95
CA ALA A 218 -0.37 -8.62 25.50
C ALA A 218 -1.59 -8.38 24.60
N THR A 219 -1.52 -8.82 23.34
CA THR A 219 -2.53 -8.49 22.34
C THR A 219 -3.03 -9.75 21.64
N PHE A 220 -4.34 -9.90 21.59
CA PHE A 220 -5.03 -10.99 20.91
C PHE A 220 -5.80 -10.43 19.71
N HIS A 221 -5.43 -10.85 18.51
CA HIS A 221 -6.19 -10.52 17.30
C HIS A 221 -7.14 -11.67 17.00
N VAL A 222 -8.43 -11.44 17.13
CA VAL A 222 -9.52 -12.39 16.88
C VAL A 222 -10.39 -11.94 15.72
N GLU A 223 -10.88 -12.88 14.92
CA GLU A 223 -11.73 -12.54 13.77
C GLU A 223 -13.15 -12.20 14.22
N ASP A 224 -13.69 -12.98 15.14
CA ASP A 224 -15.05 -12.82 15.69
C ASP A 224 -15.18 -13.43 17.10
N ALA A 225 -16.40 -13.43 17.64
CA ALA A 225 -16.69 -13.96 18.96
C ALA A 225 -16.47 -15.49 19.07
N ALA A 226 -16.55 -16.25 17.98
CA ALA A 226 -16.33 -17.69 17.99
C ALA A 226 -14.87 -18.08 18.31
N CYS A 227 -13.96 -17.11 18.16
CA CYS A 227 -12.55 -17.26 18.55
C CYS A 227 -12.35 -17.35 20.08
N ILE A 228 -13.37 -17.01 20.89
CA ILE A 228 -13.31 -16.98 22.36
C ILE A 228 -14.18 -18.10 22.92
N ASN A 229 -13.55 -19.06 23.57
CA ASN A 229 -14.26 -20.12 24.28
C ASN A 229 -14.37 -19.77 25.77
N ILE A 230 -15.58 -19.38 26.20
CA ILE A 230 -15.85 -18.99 27.59
C ILE A 230 -15.81 -20.13 28.59
N ASP A 231 -16.10 -21.38 28.16
CA ASP A 231 -16.12 -22.52 29.04
C ASP A 231 -14.70 -22.98 29.41
N THR A 232 -13.76 -22.85 28.47
CA THR A 232 -12.34 -23.25 28.67
C THR A 232 -11.43 -22.08 28.96
N GLY A 233 -11.88 -20.85 28.75
CA GLY A 233 -11.07 -19.61 28.81
C GLY A 233 -10.02 -19.52 27.70
N SER A 234 -10.14 -20.30 26.62
CA SER A 234 -9.19 -20.31 25.53
C SER A 234 -9.56 -19.27 24.47
N VAL A 235 -8.51 -18.62 23.88
CA VAL A 235 -8.65 -17.66 22.80
C VAL A 235 -7.86 -18.14 21.58
N LEU A 236 -8.57 -18.41 20.48
CA LEU A 236 -7.94 -18.64 19.18
C LEU A 236 -7.65 -17.28 18.54
N HIS A 237 -6.39 -16.97 18.31
CA HIS A 237 -6.01 -15.68 17.75
C HIS A 237 -4.95 -15.81 16.67
N LYS A 238 -4.85 -14.79 15.82
CA LYS A 238 -3.75 -14.68 14.86
C LYS A 238 -2.47 -14.26 15.59
N PRO A 239 -1.38 -15.03 15.48
CA PRO A 239 -0.10 -14.70 16.09
C PRO A 239 0.52 -13.40 15.55
#